data_fb245184c9a93f19db7d630787e9bab6
#
_entry.id   fb245184c9a93f19db7d630787e9bab6
#
_cell.length_a   1.000
_cell.length_b   1.000
_cell.length_c   1.000
_cell.angle_alpha   90.00
_cell.angle_beta   90.00
_cell.angle_gamma   90.00
#
_symmetry.space_group_name_H-M   'P 1'
#
loop_
_entity.id
_entity.type
_entity.pdbx_description
1 polymer ?
#
loop_
_entity_poly.entity_id
_entity_poly.type
_entity_poly.pdbx_seq_one_letter_code
_entity_poly.pdbx_strand_id
1 'polypeptide(L)'
;VISAIGGTIEVPFKMLGIDLGLGGANYSDYNEMVAKYDVLLDVWDQLLDKKKAYINESYGAEATKAGKEALDLLKAERDITRELASERLDAGASAGSHSMAYRMWQGSYKYEGQNWKDVAGEISSALGGVEFSNMWNLLYMSADQLEWIKTNYSGLWSQMDTDFRGYLDDIIQYGETEAEIIESVKEQITGISFDSFRDSYVSLLSDLDSTNKDFADSFEEYLRKSILQSVISKNYDTKIQELYDSWSKAGEDGLFSESEVDRLRSMQQSIT
;
A
#
# COMPACT_ATOMS: atom_id res chain seq x y z
N VAL A 1 -0.27 -12.46 -30.48
CA VAL A 1 -1.13 -13.49 -29.86
C VAL A 1 -0.51 -13.84 -28.52
N ILE A 2 -0.85 -13.10 -27.45
CA ILE A 2 -0.50 -13.48 -26.09
C ILE A 2 -1.78 -13.99 -25.47
N SER A 3 -1.93 -15.30 -25.51
CA SER A 3 -3.04 -16.04 -24.91
C SER A 3 -2.69 -16.35 -23.46
N ALA A 4 -3.56 -15.91 -22.53
CA ALA A 4 -3.80 -16.47 -21.21
C ALA A 4 -2.56 -16.91 -20.39
N ILE A 5 -2.07 -16.04 -19.53
CA ILE A 5 -1.42 -16.50 -18.30
C ILE A 5 -2.43 -16.27 -17.15
N GLY A 6 -3.46 -17.12 -17.15
CA GLY A 6 -4.31 -17.38 -16.00
C GLY A 6 -3.83 -18.66 -15.34
N GLY A 7 -2.63 -18.64 -14.80
CA GLY A 7 -2.10 -19.70 -13.96
C GLY A 7 -1.80 -19.10 -12.60
N THR A 8 -2.47 -19.60 -11.56
CA THR A 8 -2.03 -19.45 -10.18
C THR A 8 -0.58 -19.94 -10.10
N ILE A 9 0.37 -19.00 -9.98
CA ILE A 9 1.76 -19.36 -9.69
C ILE A 9 1.77 -19.76 -8.20
N GLU A 10 1.58 -21.06 -7.94
CA GLU A 10 1.93 -21.62 -6.64
C GLU A 10 3.44 -21.61 -6.52
N VAL A 11 3.95 -20.64 -5.78
CA VAL A 11 5.39 -20.62 -5.42
C VAL A 11 5.58 -21.64 -4.31
N PRO A 12 6.40 -22.70 -4.53
CA PRO A 12 6.64 -23.67 -3.49
C PRO A 12 7.53 -23.08 -2.41
N PHE A 13 6.97 -22.86 -1.21
CA PHE A 13 7.75 -22.62 0.00
C PHE A 13 8.65 -23.85 0.26
N LYS A 14 9.90 -23.76 -0.11
CA LYS A 14 10.94 -24.66 0.38
C LYS A 14 11.51 -24.08 1.67
N MET A 15 11.16 -24.67 2.81
CA MET A 15 12.01 -24.58 4.01
C MET A 15 13.34 -25.26 3.67
N LEU A 16 14.36 -24.47 3.34
CA LEU A 16 15.73 -24.95 3.20
C LEU A 16 16.35 -25.08 4.59
N GLY A 17 16.88 -26.28 4.86
CA GLY A 17 17.65 -26.56 6.07
C GLY A 17 18.87 -25.65 6.15
N ILE A 18 19.04 -25.00 7.29
CA ILE A 18 20.15 -24.12 7.61
C ILE A 18 21.41 -24.98 7.69
N ASP A 19 22.32 -24.80 6.73
CA ASP A 19 23.69 -25.35 6.83
C ASP A 19 24.53 -24.43 7.74
N LEU A 20 24.82 -24.90 8.96
CA LEU A 20 25.62 -24.19 9.95
C LEU A 20 27.11 -24.30 9.64
N GLY A 21 27.54 -24.05 8.41
CA GLY A 21 28.96 -24.02 8.03
C GLY A 21 29.68 -22.82 8.66
N LEU A 22 30.83 -23.04 9.27
CA LEU A 22 31.76 -22.04 9.84
C LEU A 22 32.48 -21.27 8.71
N GLY A 23 31.72 -20.62 7.84
CA GLY A 23 32.20 -19.78 6.75
C GLY A 23 31.41 -18.46 6.70
N GLY A 24 31.92 -17.44 6.00
CA GLY A 24 31.18 -16.20 5.75
C GLY A 24 29.85 -16.46 5.05
N ALA A 25 28.97 -15.41 4.98
CA ALA A 25 27.66 -15.53 4.36
C ALA A 25 27.73 -16.17 2.96
N ASN A 26 26.85 -17.15 2.72
CA ASN A 26 26.75 -17.80 1.40
C ASN A 26 25.62 -17.20 0.61
N TYR A 27 25.93 -16.45 -0.44
CA TYR A 27 24.99 -15.78 -1.33
C TYR A 27 24.76 -16.51 -2.65
N SER A 28 25.19 -17.77 -2.80
CA SER A 28 25.10 -18.49 -4.07
C SER A 28 23.67 -18.62 -4.57
N ASP A 29 22.78 -19.11 -3.72
CA ASP A 29 21.37 -19.36 -4.06
C ASP A 29 20.61 -18.05 -4.27
N TYR A 30 20.88 -17.04 -3.45
CA TYR A 30 20.36 -15.68 -3.62
C TYR A 30 20.78 -15.09 -4.98
N ASN A 31 22.05 -15.17 -5.36
CA ASN A 31 22.54 -14.63 -6.63
C ASN A 31 21.91 -15.36 -7.84
N GLU A 32 21.71 -16.67 -7.74
CA GLU A 32 21.02 -17.45 -8.78
C GLU A 32 19.55 -16.99 -8.91
N MET A 33 18.88 -16.74 -7.80
CA MET A 33 17.52 -16.24 -7.76
C MET A 33 17.40 -14.85 -8.35
N VAL A 34 18.29 -13.92 -7.98
CA VAL A 34 18.34 -12.57 -8.57
C VAL A 34 18.48 -12.66 -10.09
N ALA A 35 19.45 -13.44 -10.59
CA ALA A 35 19.65 -13.60 -12.03
C ALA A 35 18.42 -14.17 -12.76
N LYS A 36 17.62 -15.01 -12.08
CA LYS A 36 16.39 -15.59 -12.63
C LYS A 36 15.25 -14.60 -12.70
N TYR A 37 15.08 -13.76 -11.68
CA TYR A 37 13.93 -12.88 -11.56
C TYR A 37 14.15 -11.46 -12.10
N ASP A 38 15.37 -10.99 -12.21
CA ASP A 38 15.71 -9.64 -12.67
C ASP A 38 15.04 -9.30 -14.01
N VAL A 39 15.22 -10.17 -15.01
CA VAL A 39 14.58 -9.97 -16.34
C VAL A 39 13.05 -10.05 -16.26
N LEU A 40 12.51 -10.87 -15.37
CA LEU A 40 11.06 -11.04 -15.23
C LEU A 40 10.43 -9.79 -14.60
N LEU A 41 11.04 -9.25 -13.54
CA LEU A 41 10.61 -8.02 -12.89
C LEU A 41 10.64 -6.84 -13.87
N ASP A 42 11.72 -6.69 -14.63
CA ASP A 42 11.84 -5.65 -15.68
C ASP A 42 10.69 -5.71 -16.72
N VAL A 43 10.30 -6.90 -17.12
CA VAL A 43 9.18 -7.10 -18.06
C VAL A 43 7.84 -6.76 -17.40
N TRP A 44 7.68 -7.10 -16.14
CA TRP A 44 6.45 -6.82 -15.40
C TRP A 44 6.29 -5.34 -15.10
N ASP A 45 7.34 -4.63 -14.69
CA ASP A 45 7.34 -3.17 -14.55
C ASP A 45 6.84 -2.48 -15.81
N GLN A 46 7.39 -2.87 -16.98
CA GLN A 46 6.96 -2.31 -18.27
C GLN A 46 5.50 -2.64 -18.61
N LEU A 47 5.04 -3.83 -18.21
CA LEU A 47 3.64 -4.23 -18.40
C LEU A 47 2.71 -3.47 -17.47
N LEU A 48 3.12 -3.27 -16.22
CA LEU A 48 2.40 -2.48 -15.23
C LEU A 48 2.21 -1.03 -15.70
N ASP A 49 3.26 -0.40 -16.21
CA ASP A 49 3.19 0.95 -16.77
C ASP A 49 2.18 1.05 -17.93
N LYS A 50 2.19 0.06 -18.83
CA LYS A 50 1.20 0.00 -19.92
C LYS A 50 -0.22 -0.19 -19.40
N LYS A 51 -0.41 -0.99 -18.34
CA LYS A 51 -1.72 -1.18 -17.71
C LYS A 51 -2.20 0.10 -17.03
N LYS A 52 -1.33 0.81 -16.31
CA LYS A 52 -1.64 2.13 -15.72
C LYS A 52 -2.06 3.14 -16.80
N ALA A 53 -1.32 3.22 -17.90
CA ALA A 53 -1.67 4.09 -19.04
C ALA A 53 -3.05 3.71 -19.62
N TYR A 54 -3.32 2.41 -19.81
CA TYR A 54 -4.59 1.94 -20.36
C TYR A 54 -5.78 2.21 -19.41
N ILE A 55 -5.59 2.13 -18.09
CA ILE A 55 -6.62 2.51 -17.12
C ILE A 55 -7.04 3.97 -17.38
N ASN A 56 -6.09 4.88 -17.53
CA ASN A 56 -6.34 6.31 -17.74
C ASN A 56 -7.03 6.63 -19.08
N GLU A 57 -6.96 5.74 -20.06
CA GLU A 57 -7.62 5.86 -21.37
C GLU A 57 -8.97 5.10 -21.43
N SER A 58 -9.32 4.33 -20.39
CA SER A 58 -10.49 3.44 -20.33
C SER A 58 -11.59 4.04 -19.46
N TYR A 59 -12.81 3.45 -19.51
CA TYR A 59 -13.94 3.85 -18.67
C TYR A 59 -14.71 2.63 -18.15
N GLY A 60 -15.32 2.78 -16.96
CA GLY A 60 -16.23 1.79 -16.39
C GLY A 60 -15.62 0.39 -16.31
N ALA A 61 -16.29 -0.60 -16.88
CA ALA A 61 -15.88 -2.01 -16.80
C ALA A 61 -14.50 -2.31 -17.42
N GLU A 62 -14.07 -1.55 -18.45
CA GLU A 62 -12.74 -1.73 -19.05
C GLU A 62 -11.65 -1.23 -18.10
N ALA A 63 -11.84 -0.07 -17.45
CA ALA A 63 -10.93 0.44 -16.43
C ALA A 63 -10.85 -0.51 -15.24
N THR A 64 -11.99 -1.02 -14.76
CA THR A 64 -12.05 -2.02 -13.68
C THR A 64 -11.26 -3.28 -14.02
N LYS A 65 -11.43 -3.81 -15.24
CA LYS A 65 -10.69 -4.99 -15.68
C LYS A 65 -9.19 -4.74 -15.76
N ALA A 66 -8.79 -3.62 -16.36
CA ALA A 66 -7.38 -3.24 -16.48
C ALA A 66 -6.74 -3.02 -15.10
N GLY A 67 -7.45 -2.37 -14.17
CA GLY A 67 -7.03 -2.18 -12.79
C GLY A 67 -6.81 -3.49 -12.05
N LYS A 68 -7.75 -4.44 -12.18
CA LYS A 68 -7.58 -5.76 -11.59
C LYS A 68 -6.34 -6.48 -12.13
N GLU A 69 -6.13 -6.45 -13.45
CA GLU A 69 -4.95 -7.06 -14.07
C GLU A 69 -3.64 -6.38 -13.62
N ALA A 70 -3.65 -5.05 -13.42
CA ALA A 70 -2.51 -4.31 -12.88
C ALA A 70 -2.22 -4.68 -11.42
N LEU A 71 -3.27 -4.79 -10.58
CA LEU A 71 -3.13 -5.19 -9.18
C LEU A 71 -2.66 -6.64 -9.03
N ASP A 72 -3.13 -7.55 -9.87
CA ASP A 72 -2.67 -8.95 -9.88
C ASP A 72 -1.18 -9.03 -10.25
N LEU A 73 -0.72 -8.22 -11.20
CA LEU A 73 0.68 -8.13 -11.59
C LEU A 73 1.54 -7.55 -10.46
N LEU A 74 1.13 -6.42 -9.89
CA LEU A 74 1.82 -5.78 -8.77
C LEU A 74 1.94 -6.70 -7.55
N LYS A 75 0.89 -7.50 -7.29
CA LYS A 75 0.94 -8.53 -6.24
C LYS A 75 2.00 -9.58 -6.55
N ALA A 76 2.09 -10.04 -7.79
CA ALA A 76 3.09 -11.04 -8.19
C ALA A 76 4.52 -10.48 -8.06
N GLU A 77 4.76 -9.23 -8.44
CA GLU A 77 6.02 -8.53 -8.23
C GLU A 77 6.39 -8.47 -6.74
N ARG A 78 5.46 -8.03 -5.91
CA ARG A 78 5.65 -7.97 -4.45
C ARG A 78 5.97 -9.33 -3.83
N ASP A 79 5.33 -10.39 -4.31
CA ASP A 79 5.57 -11.74 -3.79
C ASP A 79 6.98 -12.23 -4.17
N ILE A 80 7.46 -11.97 -5.38
CA ILE A 80 8.85 -12.26 -5.80
C ILE A 80 9.85 -11.41 -5.00
N THR A 81 9.58 -10.13 -4.82
CA THR A 81 10.45 -9.23 -4.03
C THR A 81 10.58 -9.72 -2.59
N ARG A 82 9.49 -10.22 -2.00
CA ARG A 82 9.53 -10.85 -0.66
C ARG A 82 10.35 -12.12 -0.63
N GLU A 83 10.26 -12.94 -1.68
CA GLU A 83 11.06 -14.15 -1.80
C GLU A 83 12.55 -13.82 -1.91
N LEU A 84 12.93 -12.86 -2.75
CA LEU A 84 14.30 -12.35 -2.86
C LEU A 84 14.82 -11.76 -1.54
N ALA A 85 14.00 -11.00 -0.84
CA ALA A 85 14.32 -10.44 0.46
C ALA A 85 14.53 -11.54 1.53
N SER A 86 13.71 -12.61 1.51
CA SER A 86 13.86 -13.75 2.40
C SER A 86 15.18 -14.48 2.15
N GLU A 87 15.49 -14.80 0.90
CA GLU A 87 16.75 -15.45 0.53
C GLU A 87 17.98 -14.59 0.88
N ARG A 88 17.86 -13.27 0.73
CA ARG A 88 18.92 -12.35 1.16
C ARG A 88 19.17 -12.41 2.66
N LEU A 89 18.10 -12.46 3.47
CA LEU A 89 18.18 -12.61 4.92
C LEU A 89 18.81 -13.96 5.31
N ASP A 90 18.37 -15.03 4.68
CA ASP A 90 18.85 -16.39 4.96
C ASP A 90 20.35 -16.52 4.63
N ALA A 91 20.75 -16.01 3.46
CA ALA A 91 22.14 -15.94 3.06
C ALA A 91 22.97 -15.11 4.06
N GLY A 92 22.49 -13.95 4.47
CA GLY A 92 23.14 -13.10 5.48
C GLY A 92 23.22 -13.77 6.86
N ALA A 93 22.14 -14.45 7.28
CA ALA A 93 22.08 -15.14 8.57
C ALA A 93 23.05 -16.31 8.66
N SER A 94 23.44 -16.91 7.53
CA SER A 94 24.45 -17.97 7.47
C SER A 94 25.81 -17.56 8.04
N ALA A 95 26.12 -16.25 8.11
CA ALA A 95 27.30 -15.71 8.79
C ALA A 95 27.21 -15.76 10.34
N GLY A 96 26.14 -16.32 10.92
CA GLY A 96 25.97 -16.50 12.36
C GLY A 96 26.01 -15.17 13.14
N SER A 97 26.77 -15.14 14.23
CA SER A 97 26.85 -13.99 15.15
C SER A 97 27.34 -12.68 14.51
N HIS A 98 27.88 -12.73 13.30
CA HIS A 98 28.26 -11.52 12.54
C HIS A 98 27.08 -10.85 11.84
N SER A 99 25.96 -11.58 11.66
CA SER A 99 24.73 -11.08 11.03
C SER A 99 23.80 -10.40 12.03
N MET A 100 23.24 -9.26 11.66
CA MET A 100 22.19 -8.57 12.42
C MET A 100 20.93 -9.43 12.49
N ALA A 101 20.49 -10.01 11.37
CA ALA A 101 19.32 -10.89 11.28
C ALA A 101 19.44 -12.09 12.24
N TYR A 102 20.57 -12.77 12.24
CA TYR A 102 20.83 -13.88 13.14
C TYR A 102 20.81 -13.46 14.62
N ARG A 103 21.44 -12.32 14.97
CA ARG A 103 21.46 -11.82 16.35
C ARG A 103 20.08 -11.38 16.85
N MET A 104 19.24 -10.82 15.98
CA MET A 104 17.85 -10.51 16.30
C MET A 104 17.05 -11.78 16.56
N TRP A 105 17.17 -12.77 15.68
CA TRP A 105 16.51 -14.07 15.83
C TRP A 105 16.89 -14.76 17.13
N GLN A 106 18.20 -14.73 17.49
CA GLN A 106 18.68 -15.28 18.76
C GLN A 106 18.40 -14.41 20.00
N GLY A 107 17.88 -13.20 19.82
CA GLY A 107 17.63 -12.24 20.91
C GLY A 107 18.91 -11.62 21.51
N SER A 108 20.06 -11.77 20.85
CA SER A 108 21.34 -11.19 21.30
C SER A 108 21.63 -9.80 20.73
N TYR A 109 20.82 -9.31 19.80
CA TYR A 109 20.94 -7.97 19.23
C TYR A 109 20.59 -6.89 20.26
N LYS A 110 21.29 -5.76 20.19
CA LYS A 110 20.98 -4.55 20.97
C LYS A 110 20.83 -3.37 20.03
N TYR A 111 19.78 -2.61 20.22
CA TYR A 111 19.54 -1.35 19.53
C TYR A 111 19.73 -0.19 20.51
N GLU A 112 20.66 0.70 20.24
CA GLU A 112 20.98 1.85 21.11
C GLU A 112 21.19 1.47 22.59
N GLY A 113 21.79 0.31 22.82
CA GLY A 113 22.06 -0.24 24.15
C GLY A 113 20.91 -1.00 24.81
N GLN A 114 19.70 -0.91 24.28
CA GLN A 114 18.50 -1.65 24.73
C GLN A 114 18.49 -3.07 24.19
N ASN A 115 17.88 -4.00 24.92
CA ASN A 115 17.70 -5.35 24.45
C ASN A 115 16.68 -5.38 23.31
N TRP A 116 16.99 -6.16 22.26
CA TRP A 116 16.11 -6.25 21.10
C TRP A 116 14.66 -6.60 21.43
N LYS A 117 14.46 -7.52 22.38
CA LYS A 117 13.11 -7.93 22.77
C LYS A 117 12.24 -6.77 23.27
N ASP A 118 12.83 -5.81 23.99
CA ASP A 118 12.11 -4.67 24.55
C ASP A 118 11.75 -3.70 23.40
N VAL A 119 12.70 -3.39 22.54
CA VAL A 119 12.50 -2.53 21.34
C VAL A 119 11.45 -3.13 20.38
N ALA A 120 11.57 -4.42 20.10
CA ALA A 120 10.62 -5.15 19.26
C ALA A 120 9.20 -5.12 19.84
N GLY A 121 9.06 -5.23 21.17
CA GLY A 121 7.78 -5.10 21.86
C GLY A 121 7.18 -3.70 21.76
N GLU A 122 7.99 -2.65 21.83
CA GLU A 122 7.56 -1.25 21.64
C GLU A 122 7.05 -1.03 20.21
N ILE A 123 7.82 -1.49 19.20
CA ILE A 123 7.42 -1.41 17.80
C ILE A 123 6.12 -2.18 17.55
N SER A 124 6.04 -3.43 18.02
CA SER A 124 4.85 -4.25 17.90
C SER A 124 3.61 -3.56 18.50
N SER A 125 3.74 -2.99 19.70
CA SER A 125 2.64 -2.27 20.35
C SER A 125 2.20 -1.04 19.60
N ALA A 126 3.15 -0.26 19.06
CA ALA A 126 2.87 0.93 18.25
C ALA A 126 2.17 0.60 16.93
N LEU A 127 2.44 -0.58 16.37
CA LEU A 127 1.81 -1.10 15.15
C LEU A 127 0.53 -1.90 15.41
N GLY A 128 -0.09 -1.75 16.57
CA GLY A 128 -1.35 -2.42 16.89
C GLY A 128 -1.24 -3.91 17.22
N GLY A 129 -0.08 -4.36 17.70
CA GLY A 129 0.18 -5.75 18.10
C GLY A 129 0.67 -6.66 16.98
N VAL A 130 1.15 -6.09 15.89
CA VAL A 130 1.78 -6.85 14.79
C VAL A 130 3.04 -7.54 15.32
N GLU A 131 3.22 -8.81 14.98
CA GLU A 131 4.41 -9.57 15.40
C GLU A 131 5.68 -8.96 14.79
N PHE A 132 6.62 -8.57 15.66
CA PHE A 132 7.94 -8.12 15.26
C PHE A 132 9.00 -8.60 16.26
N SER A 133 9.52 -9.77 16.05
CA SER A 133 10.57 -10.36 16.88
C SER A 133 11.92 -10.49 16.16
N ASN A 134 11.89 -10.53 14.83
CA ASN A 134 13.07 -10.68 13.97
C ASN A 134 12.82 -10.04 12.59
N MET A 135 13.87 -9.98 11.76
CA MET A 135 13.82 -9.31 10.46
C MET A 135 12.89 -9.99 9.45
N TRP A 136 12.64 -11.30 9.52
CA TRP A 136 11.71 -11.98 8.61
C TRP A 136 10.26 -11.52 8.81
N ASN A 137 9.90 -11.04 10.01
CA ASN A 137 8.57 -10.49 10.24
C ASN A 137 8.28 -9.26 9.39
N LEU A 138 9.29 -8.47 9.00
CA LEU A 138 9.15 -7.31 8.12
C LEU A 138 8.54 -7.68 6.77
N LEU A 139 8.82 -8.87 6.25
CA LEU A 139 8.32 -9.35 4.96
C LEU A 139 6.79 -9.51 4.91
N TYR A 140 6.15 -9.63 6.08
CA TYR A 140 4.70 -9.82 6.20
C TYR A 140 3.96 -8.54 6.61
N MET A 141 4.69 -7.45 6.82
CA MET A 141 4.11 -6.15 7.17
C MET A 141 3.51 -5.45 5.94
N SER A 142 2.53 -4.59 6.18
CA SER A 142 2.01 -3.70 5.15
C SER A 142 3.02 -2.60 4.79
N ALA A 143 2.83 -1.96 3.64
CA ALA A 143 3.63 -0.80 3.22
C ALA A 143 3.63 0.30 4.30
N ASP A 144 2.47 0.65 4.85
CA ASP A 144 2.33 1.67 5.91
C ASP A 144 3.09 1.30 7.18
N GLN A 145 3.08 0.01 7.57
CA GLN A 145 3.82 -0.47 8.74
C GLN A 145 5.33 -0.39 8.53
N LEU A 146 5.80 -0.76 7.34
CA LEU A 146 7.21 -0.63 6.98
C LEU A 146 7.65 0.83 6.93
N GLU A 147 6.86 1.71 6.32
CA GLU A 147 7.14 3.15 6.25
C GLU A 147 7.15 3.78 7.65
N TRP A 148 6.24 3.35 8.53
CA TRP A 148 6.24 3.78 9.92
C TRP A 148 7.54 3.38 10.64
N ILE A 149 8.01 2.14 10.47
CA ILE A 149 9.30 1.66 11.05
C ILE A 149 10.46 2.45 10.47
N LYS A 150 10.50 2.64 9.15
CA LYS A 150 11.52 3.40 8.44
C LYS A 150 11.65 4.82 8.98
N THR A 151 10.53 5.47 9.24
CA THR A 151 10.46 6.84 9.74
C THR A 151 10.83 6.95 11.22
N ASN A 152 10.24 6.10 12.06
CA ASN A 152 10.38 6.22 13.51
C ASN A 152 11.63 5.50 14.06
N TYR A 153 12.16 4.52 13.34
CA TYR A 153 13.36 3.75 13.68
C TYR A 153 14.40 3.80 12.55
N SER A 154 14.66 4.99 12.02
CA SER A 154 15.57 5.21 10.88
C SER A 154 17.00 4.71 11.16
N GLY A 155 17.45 4.77 12.42
CA GLY A 155 18.72 4.18 12.85
C GLY A 155 18.76 2.66 12.71
N LEU A 156 17.66 1.97 13.03
CA LEU A 156 17.51 0.53 12.82
C LEU A 156 17.48 0.22 11.31
N TRP A 157 16.68 0.96 10.54
CA TRP A 157 16.56 0.81 9.09
C TRP A 157 17.92 0.94 8.39
N SER A 158 18.71 1.94 8.76
CA SER A 158 20.04 2.19 8.17
C SER A 158 21.08 1.11 8.47
N GLN A 159 20.91 0.32 9.54
CA GLN A 159 21.80 -0.77 9.91
C GLN A 159 21.48 -2.09 9.20
N MET A 160 20.33 -2.19 8.53
CA MET A 160 19.97 -3.37 7.75
C MET A 160 20.90 -3.55 6.54
N ASP A 161 21.03 -4.77 6.08
CA ASP A 161 21.71 -5.09 4.83
C ASP A 161 21.13 -4.23 3.68
N THR A 162 22.00 -3.72 2.81
CA THR A 162 21.61 -2.76 1.77
C THR A 162 20.62 -3.33 0.77
N ASP A 163 20.83 -4.58 0.32
CA ASP A 163 19.96 -5.22 -0.66
C ASP A 163 18.61 -5.59 -0.02
N PHE A 164 18.65 -6.13 1.21
CA PHE A 164 17.42 -6.42 1.96
C PHE A 164 16.58 -5.17 2.20
N ARG A 165 17.22 -4.05 2.56
CA ARG A 165 16.55 -2.75 2.73
C ARG A 165 15.96 -2.26 1.42
N GLY A 166 16.66 -2.45 0.29
CA GLY A 166 16.14 -2.13 -1.04
C GLY A 166 14.83 -2.83 -1.31
N TYR A 167 14.74 -4.14 -1.05
CA TYR A 167 13.48 -4.89 -1.20
C TYR A 167 12.36 -4.42 -0.29
N LEU A 168 12.66 -3.96 0.94
CA LEU A 168 11.65 -3.37 1.79
C LEU A 168 11.17 -2.01 1.26
N ASP A 169 12.07 -1.21 0.70
CA ASP A 169 11.73 0.06 0.04
C ASP A 169 10.86 -0.18 -1.20
N ASP A 170 11.13 -1.23 -1.99
CA ASP A 170 10.29 -1.66 -3.11
C ASP A 170 8.90 -2.09 -2.65
N ILE A 171 8.78 -2.84 -1.55
CA ILE A 171 7.48 -3.25 -0.98
C ILE A 171 6.67 -2.03 -0.54
N ILE A 172 7.30 -1.00 0.02
CA ILE A 172 6.65 0.27 0.35
C ILE A 172 6.14 0.94 -0.92
N GLN A 173 6.97 1.04 -1.94
CA GLN A 173 6.60 1.62 -3.23
C GLN A 173 5.45 0.87 -3.92
N TYR A 174 5.41 -0.45 -3.82
CA TYR A 174 4.29 -1.25 -4.33
C TYR A 174 2.98 -0.91 -3.62
N GLY A 175 3.00 -0.58 -2.32
CA GLY A 175 1.83 -0.09 -1.60
C GLY A 175 1.31 1.24 -2.13
N GLU A 176 2.21 2.19 -2.41
CA GLU A 176 1.87 3.48 -3.02
C GLU A 176 1.28 3.28 -4.43
N THR A 177 1.91 2.44 -5.25
CA THR A 177 1.44 2.10 -6.60
C THR A 177 0.07 1.41 -6.57
N GLU A 178 -0.18 0.53 -5.59
CA GLU A 178 -1.48 -0.11 -5.39
C GLU A 178 -2.57 0.93 -5.12
N ALA A 179 -2.30 1.90 -4.25
CA ALA A 179 -3.22 3.00 -3.95
C ALA A 179 -3.48 3.88 -5.19
N GLU A 180 -2.45 4.22 -5.96
CA GLU A 180 -2.58 4.98 -7.21
C GLU A 180 -3.46 4.26 -8.24
N ILE A 181 -3.26 2.95 -8.45
CA ILE A 181 -4.06 2.16 -9.38
C ILE A 181 -5.52 2.15 -8.95
N ILE A 182 -5.79 1.93 -7.66
CA ILE A 182 -7.15 1.90 -7.11
C ILE A 182 -7.83 3.25 -7.33
N GLU A 183 -7.14 4.36 -7.04
CA GLU A 183 -7.70 5.70 -7.20
C GLU A 183 -7.94 6.04 -8.68
N SER A 184 -6.99 5.70 -9.57
CA SER A 184 -7.17 5.89 -11.02
C SER A 184 -8.39 5.13 -11.56
N VAL A 185 -8.60 3.88 -11.12
CA VAL A 185 -9.79 3.10 -11.51
C VAL A 185 -11.07 3.77 -11.01
N LYS A 186 -11.11 4.23 -9.76
CA LYS A 186 -12.26 4.94 -9.21
C LYS A 186 -12.58 6.22 -10.02
N GLU A 187 -11.54 6.97 -10.37
CA GLU A 187 -11.69 8.19 -11.18
C GLU A 187 -12.26 7.86 -12.57
N GLN A 188 -11.80 6.78 -13.22
CA GLN A 188 -12.34 6.36 -14.53
C GLN A 188 -13.78 5.82 -14.45
N ILE A 189 -14.22 5.33 -13.30
CA ILE A 189 -15.59 4.88 -13.06
C ILE A 189 -16.50 6.07 -12.76
N THR A 190 -16.08 6.97 -11.89
CA THR A 190 -16.89 8.10 -11.42
C THR A 190 -16.80 9.32 -12.33
N GLY A 191 -15.76 9.41 -13.16
CA GLY A 191 -15.46 10.56 -14.02
C GLY A 191 -14.86 11.77 -13.29
N ILE A 192 -14.60 11.66 -11.98
CA ILE A 192 -13.97 12.71 -11.16
C ILE A 192 -13.04 12.08 -10.12
N SER A 193 -11.96 12.80 -9.74
CA SER A 193 -11.12 12.40 -8.60
C SER A 193 -11.83 12.60 -7.26
N PHE A 194 -11.38 11.88 -6.23
CA PHE A 194 -11.92 12.05 -4.87
C PHE A 194 -11.78 13.49 -4.37
N ASP A 195 -10.67 14.15 -4.61
CA ASP A 195 -10.47 15.55 -4.20
C ASP A 195 -11.47 16.49 -4.88
N SER A 196 -11.70 16.34 -6.18
CA SER A 196 -12.70 17.13 -6.92
C SER A 196 -14.13 16.85 -6.45
N PHE A 197 -14.42 15.58 -6.13
CA PHE A 197 -15.71 15.19 -5.55
C PHE A 197 -15.92 15.83 -4.17
N ARG A 198 -14.94 15.69 -3.27
CA ARG A 198 -14.95 16.29 -1.93
C ARG A 198 -15.14 17.81 -1.99
N ASP A 199 -14.37 18.50 -2.82
CA ASP A 199 -14.45 19.96 -2.96
C ASP A 199 -15.78 20.42 -3.52
N SER A 200 -16.34 19.68 -4.49
CA SER A 200 -17.69 19.92 -5.01
C SER A 200 -18.76 19.72 -3.93
N TYR A 201 -18.60 18.68 -3.10
CA TYR A 201 -19.54 18.39 -2.02
C TYR A 201 -19.48 19.46 -0.92
N VAL A 202 -18.28 19.91 -0.53
CA VAL A 202 -18.08 21.02 0.41
C VAL A 202 -18.69 22.31 -0.12
N SER A 203 -18.53 22.59 -1.42
CA SER A 203 -19.14 23.76 -2.07
C SER A 203 -20.67 23.69 -2.04
N LEU A 204 -21.25 22.52 -2.35
CA LEU A 204 -22.69 22.30 -2.29
C LEU A 204 -23.25 22.53 -0.89
N LEU A 205 -22.58 22.00 0.15
CA LEU A 205 -23.00 22.22 1.54
C LEU A 205 -22.88 23.69 1.96
N SER A 206 -21.85 24.41 1.51
CA SER A 206 -21.69 25.84 1.71
C SER A 206 -22.83 26.64 1.06
N ASP A 207 -23.25 26.27 -0.16
CA ASP A 207 -24.32 26.94 -0.90
C ASP A 207 -25.68 26.68 -0.27
N LEU A 208 -25.93 25.49 0.27
CA LEU A 208 -27.16 25.18 1.01
C LEU A 208 -27.30 26.02 2.29
N ASP A 209 -26.21 26.33 2.97
CA ASP A 209 -26.21 27.22 4.16
C ASP A 209 -26.35 28.71 3.77
N SER A 210 -25.89 29.10 2.56
CA SER A 210 -25.90 30.48 2.07
C SER A 210 -27.26 30.96 1.57
N THR A 211 -28.14 30.05 1.14
CA THR A 211 -29.47 30.42 0.59
C THR A 211 -30.44 31.03 1.60
N ASN A 212 -30.10 31.09 2.88
CA ASN A 212 -30.96 31.59 3.94
C ASN A 212 -30.59 32.96 4.52
N LYS A 213 -29.59 33.68 4.01
CA LYS A 213 -29.20 35.01 4.51
C LYS A 213 -28.56 35.89 3.44
N ASP A 214 -28.99 37.18 3.41
CA ASP A 214 -28.26 38.26 2.74
C ASP A 214 -26.90 38.45 3.42
N PHE A 215 -25.82 38.02 2.80
CA PHE A 215 -24.48 38.17 3.33
C PHE A 215 -23.91 39.55 3.01
N ALA A 216 -23.84 40.40 4.02
CA ALA A 216 -23.26 41.74 3.91
C ALA A 216 -21.70 41.75 3.95
N ASP A 217 -21.00 40.68 4.38
CA ASP A 217 -19.58 40.72 4.56
C ASP A 217 -18.86 39.47 4.00
N SER A 218 -18.04 39.68 2.99
CA SER A 218 -17.17 38.66 2.36
C SER A 218 -16.21 37.94 3.32
N PHE A 219 -15.94 38.53 4.48
CA PHE A 219 -15.08 37.96 5.53
C PHE A 219 -15.81 36.90 6.36
N GLU A 220 -17.07 37.12 6.69
CA GLU A 220 -17.88 36.15 7.43
C GLU A 220 -18.14 34.89 6.58
N GLU A 221 -18.36 35.04 5.28
CA GLU A 221 -18.50 33.96 4.33
C GLU A 221 -17.19 33.13 4.22
N TYR A 222 -16.03 33.81 4.16
CA TYR A 222 -14.74 33.14 4.16
C TYR A 222 -14.49 32.35 5.44
N LEU A 223 -14.79 32.91 6.61
CA LEU A 223 -14.66 32.23 7.90
C LEU A 223 -15.59 31.02 7.99
N ARG A 224 -16.84 31.15 7.56
CA ARG A 224 -17.80 30.04 7.53
C ARG A 224 -17.32 28.93 6.62
N LYS A 225 -16.85 29.24 5.43
CA LYS A 225 -16.31 28.26 4.49
C LYS A 225 -15.09 27.54 5.06
N SER A 226 -14.18 28.26 5.72
CA SER A 226 -13.02 27.68 6.40
C SER A 226 -13.41 26.79 7.58
N ILE A 227 -14.38 27.24 8.40
CA ILE A 227 -14.90 26.46 9.53
C ILE A 227 -15.63 25.22 9.01
N LEU A 228 -16.49 25.37 7.99
CA LEU A 228 -17.23 24.27 7.39
C LEU A 228 -16.28 23.25 6.76
N GLN A 229 -15.25 23.70 6.03
CA GLN A 229 -14.20 22.82 5.50
C GLN A 229 -13.47 22.06 6.63
N SER A 230 -13.12 22.74 7.72
CA SER A 230 -12.46 22.12 8.86
C SER A 230 -13.36 21.13 9.60
N VAL A 231 -14.66 21.42 9.73
CA VAL A 231 -15.64 20.53 10.36
C VAL A 231 -15.94 19.32 9.47
N ILE A 232 -16.09 19.54 8.17
CA ILE A 232 -16.30 18.46 7.20
C ILE A 232 -15.08 17.52 7.19
N SER A 233 -13.87 18.07 7.07
CA SER A 233 -12.63 17.28 7.11
C SER A 233 -12.52 16.43 8.38
N LYS A 234 -12.92 16.95 9.56
CA LYS A 234 -12.86 16.19 10.81
C LYS A 234 -13.95 15.15 11.00
N ASN A 235 -15.17 15.44 10.57
CA ASN A 235 -16.34 14.65 10.97
C ASN A 235 -16.99 13.89 9.82
N TYR A 236 -16.75 14.31 8.57
CA TYR A 236 -17.46 13.81 7.40
C TYR A 236 -16.55 13.25 6.30
N ASP A 237 -15.22 13.47 6.37
CA ASP A 237 -14.29 13.02 5.34
C ASP A 237 -14.42 11.50 5.11
N THR A 238 -14.50 10.72 6.19
CA THR A 238 -14.72 9.27 6.11
C THR A 238 -16.03 8.93 5.42
N LYS A 239 -17.12 9.65 5.73
CA LYS A 239 -18.45 9.39 5.13
C LYS A 239 -18.50 9.81 3.67
N ILE A 240 -17.81 10.91 3.31
CA ILE A 240 -17.70 11.38 1.92
C ILE A 240 -16.87 10.37 1.13
N GLN A 241 -15.79 9.83 1.71
CA GLN A 241 -15.00 8.77 1.11
C GLN A 241 -15.83 7.49 0.90
N GLU A 242 -16.60 7.08 1.90
CA GLU A 242 -17.51 5.92 1.80
C GLU A 242 -18.56 6.10 0.70
N LEU A 243 -19.09 7.32 0.53
CA LEU A 243 -20.02 7.64 -0.55
C LEU A 243 -19.35 7.53 -1.92
N TYR A 244 -18.13 8.08 -2.07
CA TYR A 244 -17.35 8.01 -3.29
C TYR A 244 -16.97 6.57 -3.65
N ASP A 245 -16.52 5.78 -2.68
CA ASP A 245 -16.21 4.36 -2.86
C ASP A 245 -17.45 3.55 -3.25
N SER A 246 -18.60 3.85 -2.64
CA SER A 246 -19.87 3.20 -2.98
C SER A 246 -20.37 3.58 -4.37
N TRP A 247 -20.14 4.83 -4.80
CA TRP A 247 -20.42 5.27 -6.15
C TRP A 247 -19.53 4.55 -7.17
N SER A 248 -18.22 4.52 -6.94
CA SER A 248 -17.27 3.78 -7.77
C SER A 248 -17.69 2.32 -7.91
N LYS A 249 -18.00 1.65 -6.79
CA LYS A 249 -18.43 0.26 -6.78
C LYS A 249 -19.72 0.01 -7.56
N ALA A 250 -20.70 0.90 -7.46
CA ALA A 250 -21.95 0.80 -8.20
C ALA A 250 -21.76 0.99 -9.72
N GLY A 251 -20.71 1.71 -10.14
CA GLY A 251 -20.39 1.95 -11.56
C GLY A 251 -19.45 0.91 -12.19
N GLU A 252 -18.98 -0.10 -11.46
CA GLU A 252 -18.00 -1.09 -11.95
C GLU A 252 -18.47 -1.88 -13.18
N ASP A 253 -19.76 -2.16 -13.30
CA ASP A 253 -20.34 -2.86 -14.46
C ASP A 253 -20.81 -1.91 -15.57
N GLY A 254 -20.66 -0.60 -15.37
CA GLY A 254 -21.05 0.46 -16.31
C GLY A 254 -22.56 0.79 -16.32
N LEU A 255 -23.33 0.22 -15.38
CA LEU A 255 -24.77 0.41 -15.25
C LEU A 255 -25.13 0.68 -13.79
N PHE A 256 -26.04 1.63 -13.56
CA PHE A 256 -26.61 1.89 -12.23
C PHE A 256 -27.99 1.29 -12.10
N SER A 257 -28.15 0.31 -11.23
CA SER A 257 -29.48 -0.19 -10.87
C SER A 257 -30.24 0.81 -10.00
N GLU A 258 -31.58 0.75 -10.00
CA GLU A 258 -32.40 1.60 -9.12
C GLU A 258 -32.04 1.43 -7.64
N SER A 259 -31.73 0.21 -7.20
CA SER A 259 -31.33 -0.11 -5.83
C SER A 259 -29.99 0.52 -5.44
N GLU A 260 -29.04 0.62 -6.37
CA GLU A 260 -27.76 1.30 -6.13
C GLU A 260 -27.92 2.82 -6.04
N VAL A 261 -28.71 3.39 -6.93
CA VAL A 261 -29.06 4.83 -6.88
C VAL A 261 -29.75 5.19 -5.56
N ASP A 262 -30.71 4.37 -5.10
CA ASP A 262 -31.40 4.61 -3.84
C ASP A 262 -30.48 4.47 -2.62
N ARG A 263 -29.54 3.51 -2.67
CA ARG A 263 -28.51 3.37 -1.64
C ARG A 263 -27.60 4.60 -1.58
N LEU A 264 -27.07 5.05 -2.72
CA LEU A 264 -26.21 6.23 -2.79
C LEU A 264 -26.96 7.50 -2.30
N ARG A 265 -28.24 7.66 -2.66
CA ARG A 265 -29.08 8.75 -2.15
C ARG A 265 -29.25 8.68 -0.63
N SER A 266 -29.48 7.50 -0.07
CA SER A 266 -29.59 7.30 1.37
C SER A 266 -28.28 7.63 2.09
N MET A 267 -27.15 7.25 1.53
CA MET A 267 -25.83 7.60 2.07
C MET A 267 -25.60 9.11 2.03
N GLN A 268 -25.91 9.78 0.92
CA GLN A 268 -25.83 11.23 0.79
C GLN A 268 -26.66 11.95 1.87
N GLN A 269 -27.91 11.52 2.09
CA GLN A 269 -28.79 12.08 3.12
C GLN A 269 -28.26 11.88 4.53
N SER A 270 -27.47 10.88 4.79
CA SER A 270 -26.86 10.64 6.11
C SER A 270 -25.66 11.53 6.41
N ILE A 271 -25.13 12.23 5.40
CA ILE A 271 -23.99 13.14 5.51
C ILE A 271 -24.48 14.58 5.75
N THR A 272 -25.67 14.93 5.24
CA THR A 272 -26.32 16.24 5.43
C THR A 272 -27.16 16.27 6.70
#